data_95e5de3822ec55e9d795443571dfb094
#
_entry.id   95e5de3822ec55e9d795443571dfb094
#
_cell.length_a   1.000
_cell.length_b   1.000
_cell.length_c   1.000
_cell.angle_alpha   90.00
_cell.angle_beta   90.00
_cell.angle_gamma   90.00
#
_symmetry.space_group_name_H-M   'P 1'
#
loop_
_entity.id
_entity.type
_entity.pdbx_description
1 polymer ?
#
loop_
_entity_poly.entity_id
_entity_poly.type
_entity_poly.pdbx_seq_one_letter_code
_entity_poly.pdbx_strand_id
1 'polypeptide(L)'
;MRMKSDLKMPASWRFSAHKHGAHRELERCVEKAMLNLLSECMFGGIMITYNTPDFPLYYIDDRMLSFLDYPNQTDFATAIKGAVINCVRAEDRESLRSEIAQALMSGNSYTTTYRMLCRDKGYIWVKETGVQTVLPNGESVLVSLCLDITGQVEAQAELESIVQCPMGGIFRARMDRDFTLIY
;
A
#
# COMPACT_ATOMS: atom_id res chain seq x y z
N MET A 1 -18.98 -11.63 -28.95
CA MET A 1 -19.86 -10.45 -29.10
C MET A 1 -19.17 -9.28 -28.40
N ARG A 2 -18.47 -8.43 -29.18
CA ARG A 2 -17.68 -7.29 -28.63
C ARG A 2 -18.60 -6.07 -28.54
N MET A 3 -18.92 -5.61 -27.33
CA MET A 3 -19.55 -4.29 -27.13
C MET A 3 -18.45 -3.21 -27.16
N LYS A 4 -18.36 -2.50 -28.27
CA LYS A 4 -17.68 -1.20 -28.34
C LYS A 4 -18.65 -0.14 -27.80
N SER A 5 -18.34 0.43 -26.64
CA SER A 5 -19.01 1.65 -26.17
C SER A 5 -18.31 2.86 -26.79
N ASP A 6 -18.80 3.31 -27.93
CA ASP A 6 -18.45 4.62 -28.51
C ASP A 6 -19.09 5.72 -27.67
N LEU A 7 -18.39 6.22 -26.68
CA LEU A 7 -18.75 7.52 -26.06
C LEU A 7 -18.39 8.64 -27.06
N LYS A 8 -19.35 9.05 -27.86
CA LYS A 8 -19.22 10.25 -28.69
C LYS A 8 -19.22 11.49 -27.81
N MET A 9 -18.07 12.14 -27.70
CA MET A 9 -17.95 13.45 -27.07
C MET A 9 -18.74 14.51 -27.85
N PRO A 10 -19.38 15.48 -27.18
CA PRO A 10 -20.13 16.57 -27.82
C PRO A 10 -19.25 17.39 -28.76
N ALA A 11 -19.81 17.85 -29.90
CA ALA A 11 -19.08 18.58 -30.93
C ALA A 11 -18.46 19.90 -30.43
N SER A 12 -18.94 20.47 -29.34
CA SER A 12 -18.42 21.68 -28.67
C SER A 12 -17.03 21.49 -28.02
N TRP A 13 -16.53 20.24 -27.89
CA TRP A 13 -15.24 19.94 -27.30
C TRP A 13 -14.13 19.68 -28.33
N ARG A 14 -14.40 19.94 -29.62
CA ARG A 14 -13.37 19.89 -30.68
C ARG A 14 -12.51 21.14 -30.63
N PHE A 15 -11.46 21.13 -29.82
CA PHE A 15 -10.43 22.15 -29.84
C PHE A 15 -9.55 22.03 -31.06
N SER A 16 -9.34 23.17 -31.72
CA SER A 16 -8.55 23.38 -32.94
C SER A 16 -7.11 22.85 -32.79
N ALA A 17 -6.54 22.28 -33.85
CA ALA A 17 -5.30 21.51 -33.94
C ALA A 17 -3.96 22.22 -33.58
N HIS A 18 -3.99 23.39 -32.95
CA HIS A 18 -2.78 24.17 -32.65
C HIS A 18 -2.28 24.12 -31.20
N LYS A 19 -2.77 23.17 -30.34
CA LYS A 19 -2.40 23.11 -28.92
C LYS A 19 -1.94 21.73 -28.45
N HIS A 20 -1.17 20.99 -29.22
CA HIS A 20 -0.64 19.68 -28.81
C HIS A 20 0.28 19.72 -27.57
N GLY A 21 0.91 20.85 -27.27
CA GLY A 21 1.69 21.07 -26.06
C GLY A 21 0.81 21.31 -24.84
N ALA A 22 -0.13 22.22 -24.93
CA ALA A 22 -1.02 22.59 -23.83
C ALA A 22 -1.98 21.46 -23.42
N HIS A 23 -2.41 20.60 -24.36
CA HIS A 23 -3.25 19.45 -24.06
C HIS A 23 -2.51 18.41 -23.25
N ARG A 24 -1.26 18.10 -23.60
CA ARG A 24 -0.41 17.17 -22.82
C ARG A 24 -0.06 17.70 -21.44
N GLU A 25 0.10 19.00 -21.30
CA GLU A 25 0.38 19.64 -20.01
C GLU A 25 -0.87 19.63 -19.12
N LEU A 26 -2.05 19.85 -19.70
CA LEU A 26 -3.34 19.73 -19.01
C LEU A 26 -3.61 18.27 -18.57
N GLU A 27 -3.35 17.28 -19.43
CA GLU A 27 -3.48 15.86 -19.09
C GLU A 27 -2.58 15.50 -17.92
N ARG A 28 -1.30 15.92 -17.92
CA ARG A 28 -0.36 15.71 -16.80
C ARG A 28 -0.84 16.40 -15.52
N CYS A 29 -1.37 17.62 -15.62
CA CYS A 29 -1.94 18.33 -14.47
C CYS A 29 -3.15 17.60 -13.89
N VAL A 30 -4.04 17.09 -14.74
CA VAL A 30 -5.22 16.32 -14.33
C VAL A 30 -4.83 14.99 -13.72
N GLU A 31 -3.90 14.24 -14.35
CA GLU A 31 -3.36 13.01 -13.79
C GLU A 31 -2.71 13.22 -12.42
N LYS A 32 -1.89 14.27 -12.30
CA LYS A 32 -1.27 14.63 -11.02
C LYS A 32 -2.29 15.02 -9.96
N ALA A 33 -3.32 15.80 -10.34
CA ALA A 33 -4.40 16.18 -9.43
C ALA A 33 -5.23 14.95 -9.01
N MET A 34 -5.55 14.04 -9.93
CA MET A 34 -6.23 12.79 -9.62
C MET A 34 -5.40 11.89 -8.70
N LEU A 35 -4.10 11.73 -8.96
CA LEU A 35 -3.19 10.98 -8.10
C LEU A 35 -3.11 11.59 -6.70
N ASN A 36 -3.05 12.93 -6.60
CA ASN A 36 -3.06 13.61 -5.31
C ASN A 36 -4.38 13.38 -4.57
N LEU A 37 -5.53 13.53 -5.24
CA LEU A 37 -6.85 13.29 -4.64
C LEU A 37 -7.01 11.83 -4.19
N LEU A 38 -6.59 10.87 -5.01
CA LEU A 38 -6.58 9.46 -4.64
C LEU A 38 -5.66 9.21 -3.43
N SER A 39 -4.48 9.81 -3.43
CA SER A 39 -3.54 9.74 -2.31
C SER A 39 -4.11 10.36 -1.04
N GLU A 40 -4.82 11.49 -1.12
CA GLU A 40 -5.47 12.13 0.04
C GLU A 40 -6.66 11.34 0.59
N CYS A 41 -7.38 10.63 -0.28
CA CYS A 41 -8.53 9.79 0.11
C CYS A 41 -8.13 8.40 0.61
N MET A 42 -6.90 7.95 0.35
CA MET A 42 -6.42 6.61 0.74
C MET A 42 -5.67 6.69 2.07
N PHE A 43 -5.98 5.80 2.99
CA PHE A 43 -5.32 5.69 4.31
C PHE A 43 -3.91 5.08 4.24
N GLY A 44 -3.34 4.88 3.03
CA GLY A 44 -2.06 4.20 2.81
C GLY A 44 -0.98 5.11 2.25
N GLY A 45 0.28 4.71 2.38
CA GLY A 45 1.44 5.30 1.73
C GLY A 45 1.75 4.63 0.39
N ILE A 46 2.39 5.37 -0.52
CA ILE A 46 2.80 4.87 -1.84
C ILE A 46 4.31 4.62 -1.83
N MET A 47 4.69 3.45 -2.32
CA MET A 47 6.08 3.09 -2.54
C MET A 47 6.25 2.51 -3.95
N ILE A 48 7.35 2.86 -4.62
CA ILE A 48 7.72 2.28 -5.92
C ILE A 48 9.11 1.70 -5.78
N THR A 49 9.26 0.44 -6.18
CA THR A 49 10.54 -0.28 -6.16
C THR A 49 10.84 -0.89 -7.52
N TYR A 50 12.11 -1.10 -7.84
CA TYR A 50 12.47 -1.95 -8.97
C TYR A 50 12.09 -3.40 -8.68
N ASN A 51 11.56 -4.09 -9.70
CA ASN A 51 11.17 -5.49 -9.59
C ASN A 51 12.40 -6.41 -9.68
N THR A 52 13.19 -6.43 -8.62
CA THR A 52 14.36 -7.30 -8.45
C THR A 52 14.34 -7.88 -7.01
N PRO A 53 15.11 -8.93 -6.69
CA PRO A 53 15.02 -9.64 -5.40
C PRO A 53 15.24 -8.77 -4.15
N ASP A 54 15.96 -7.64 -4.29
CA ASP A 54 16.24 -6.75 -3.16
C ASP A 54 15.29 -5.53 -3.11
N PHE A 55 14.41 -5.37 -4.11
CA PHE A 55 13.46 -4.28 -4.23
C PHE A 55 14.12 -2.90 -4.03
N PRO A 56 15.07 -2.49 -4.92
CA PRO A 56 15.69 -1.16 -4.80
C PRO A 56 14.63 -0.07 -4.85
N LEU A 57 14.77 0.91 -3.96
CA LEU A 57 13.83 2.01 -3.83
C LEU A 57 13.93 2.93 -5.05
N TYR A 58 12.81 3.18 -5.72
CA TYR A 58 12.65 4.19 -6.76
C TYR A 58 12.00 5.46 -6.21
N TYR A 59 10.87 5.31 -5.50
CA TYR A 59 10.09 6.42 -4.94
C TYR A 59 9.35 5.99 -3.67
N ILE A 60 9.15 6.94 -2.77
CA ILE A 60 8.33 6.80 -1.57
C ILE A 60 7.64 8.14 -1.30
N ASP A 61 6.36 8.12 -0.94
CA ASP A 61 5.62 9.33 -0.62
C ASP A 61 5.77 9.74 0.85
N ASP A 62 5.33 10.96 1.18
CA ASP A 62 5.45 11.53 2.53
C ASP A 62 4.61 10.74 3.56
N ARG A 63 3.52 10.09 3.15
CA ARG A 63 2.72 9.25 4.05
C ARG A 63 3.47 8.00 4.46
N MET A 64 4.06 7.31 3.49
CA MET A 64 4.87 6.13 3.79
C MET A 64 6.07 6.50 4.66
N LEU A 65 6.72 7.63 4.39
CA LEU A 65 7.79 8.17 5.24
C LEU A 65 7.28 8.43 6.67
N SER A 66 6.09 9.01 6.81
CA SER A 66 5.47 9.26 8.11
C SER A 66 5.16 7.96 8.87
N PHE A 67 4.70 6.89 8.20
CA PHE A 67 4.49 5.58 8.84
C PHE A 67 5.78 5.00 9.40
N LEU A 68 6.87 5.19 8.66
CA LEU A 68 8.17 4.65 9.00
C LEU A 68 9.01 5.59 9.89
N ASP A 69 8.47 6.75 10.27
CA ASP A 69 9.11 7.80 11.09
C ASP A 69 10.39 8.37 10.46
N TYR A 70 10.43 8.53 9.13
CA TYR A 70 11.53 9.15 8.41
C TYR A 70 11.16 10.56 7.92
N PRO A 71 12.08 11.55 8.04
CA PRO A 71 11.80 12.94 7.67
C PRO A 71 11.76 13.17 6.15
N ASN A 72 12.45 12.32 5.37
CA ASN A 72 12.54 12.43 3.92
C ASN A 72 13.04 11.13 3.27
N GLN A 73 12.91 11.05 1.94
CA GLN A 73 13.33 9.90 1.14
C GLN A 73 14.85 9.61 1.23
N THR A 74 15.69 10.64 1.34
CA THR A 74 17.15 10.46 1.38
C THR A 74 17.58 9.75 2.64
N ASP A 75 17.03 10.14 3.80
CA ASP A 75 17.34 9.51 5.09
C ASP A 75 16.83 8.05 5.11
N PHE A 76 15.62 7.81 4.60
CA PHE A 76 15.10 6.45 4.45
C PHE A 76 15.99 5.60 3.54
N ALA A 77 16.28 6.08 2.32
CA ALA A 77 17.12 5.37 1.36
C ALA A 77 18.51 5.04 1.93
N THR A 78 19.09 5.97 2.70
CA THR A 78 20.39 5.75 3.38
C THR A 78 20.29 4.66 4.45
N ALA A 79 19.23 4.69 5.28
CA ALA A 79 19.01 3.72 6.34
C ALA A 79 18.84 2.29 5.79
N ILE A 80 18.10 2.14 4.69
CA ILE A 80 17.86 0.85 4.03
C ILE A 80 18.96 0.47 3.02
N LYS A 81 20.03 1.29 2.88
CA LYS A 81 21.08 1.11 1.86
C LYS A 81 20.54 0.98 0.44
N GLY A 82 19.49 1.73 0.14
CA GLY A 82 18.82 1.76 -1.17
C GLY A 82 17.90 0.57 -1.48
N ALA A 83 17.85 -0.48 -0.65
CA ALA A 83 17.07 -1.70 -0.90
C ALA A 83 15.99 -1.89 0.17
N VAL A 84 14.73 -1.89 -0.24
CA VAL A 84 13.57 -1.99 0.67
C VAL A 84 13.56 -3.29 1.47
N ILE A 85 14.11 -4.37 0.93
CA ILE A 85 14.22 -5.64 1.65
C ILE A 85 14.99 -5.52 2.99
N ASN A 86 15.83 -4.51 3.14
CA ASN A 86 16.63 -4.30 4.35
C ASN A 86 15.81 -3.76 5.52
N CYS A 87 14.68 -3.08 5.27
CA CYS A 87 13.75 -2.69 6.34
C CYS A 87 12.69 -3.77 6.63
N VAL A 88 12.60 -4.82 5.82
CA VAL A 88 11.74 -5.97 6.09
C VAL A 88 12.38 -6.86 7.14
N ARG A 89 11.59 -7.32 8.11
CA ARG A 89 12.04 -8.27 9.15
C ARG A 89 12.64 -9.53 8.51
N ALA A 90 13.77 -9.97 9.05
CA ALA A 90 14.56 -11.02 8.42
C ALA A 90 13.77 -12.30 8.11
N GLU A 91 12.90 -12.70 9.05
CA GLU A 91 12.07 -13.90 8.92
C GLU A 91 10.99 -13.79 7.83
N ASP A 92 10.59 -12.55 7.46
CA ASP A 92 9.53 -12.31 6.48
C ASP A 92 10.07 -12.17 5.05
N ARG A 93 11.38 -11.98 4.86
CA ARG A 93 12.00 -11.64 3.57
C ARG A 93 11.79 -12.69 2.49
N GLU A 94 11.96 -13.96 2.84
CA GLU A 94 11.86 -15.06 1.87
C GLU A 94 10.41 -15.30 1.47
N SER A 95 9.47 -15.27 2.43
CA SER A 95 8.03 -15.34 2.17
C SER A 95 7.59 -14.21 1.25
N LEU A 96 8.00 -12.96 1.55
CA LEU A 96 7.69 -11.80 0.75
C LEU A 96 8.12 -11.95 -0.71
N ARG A 97 9.38 -12.35 -0.94
CA ARG A 97 9.89 -12.59 -2.31
C ARG A 97 9.09 -13.66 -3.04
N SER A 98 8.83 -14.78 -2.37
CA SER A 98 8.10 -15.91 -2.93
C SER A 98 6.66 -15.55 -3.28
N GLU A 99 5.95 -14.88 -2.37
CA GLU A 99 4.56 -14.45 -2.57
C GLU A 99 4.43 -13.49 -3.74
N ILE A 100 5.29 -12.46 -3.83
CA ILE A 100 5.28 -11.51 -4.95
C ILE A 100 5.61 -12.23 -6.25
N ALA A 101 6.67 -13.05 -6.30
CA ALA A 101 7.06 -13.76 -7.49
C ALA A 101 5.95 -14.71 -7.98
N GLN A 102 5.31 -15.46 -7.07
CA GLN A 102 4.23 -16.37 -7.41
C GLN A 102 2.98 -15.62 -7.94
N ALA A 103 2.60 -14.52 -7.30
CA ALA A 103 1.46 -13.72 -7.75
C ALA A 103 1.69 -13.13 -9.15
N LEU A 104 2.91 -12.65 -9.42
CA LEU A 104 3.29 -12.08 -10.72
C LEU A 104 3.43 -13.13 -11.84
N MET A 105 3.55 -14.43 -11.53
CA MET A 105 3.46 -15.50 -12.54
C MET A 105 2.04 -15.67 -13.10
N SER A 106 1.01 -15.35 -12.31
CA SER A 106 -0.40 -15.54 -12.67
C SER A 106 -1.11 -14.24 -13.07
N GLY A 107 -0.50 -13.09 -12.80
CA GLY A 107 -1.08 -11.78 -13.07
C GLY A 107 -0.04 -10.67 -13.00
N ASN A 108 -0.51 -9.42 -12.93
CA ASN A 108 0.35 -8.24 -12.79
C ASN A 108 0.18 -7.53 -11.43
N SER A 109 -0.56 -8.14 -10.51
CA SER A 109 -0.85 -7.57 -9.19
C SER A 109 -0.60 -8.60 -8.08
N TYR A 110 -0.30 -8.10 -6.88
CA TYR A 110 -0.09 -8.90 -5.68
C TYR A 110 -0.63 -8.21 -4.44
N THR A 111 -0.88 -8.99 -3.41
CA THR A 111 -1.15 -8.51 -2.06
C THR A 111 -0.38 -9.39 -1.09
N THR A 112 0.36 -8.77 -0.18
CA THR A 112 1.17 -9.46 0.82
C THR A 112 1.14 -8.71 2.15
N THR A 113 1.53 -9.38 3.23
CA THR A 113 1.58 -8.82 4.59
C THR A 113 2.89 -9.21 5.24
N TYR A 114 3.62 -8.23 5.75
CA TYR A 114 4.94 -8.42 6.35
C TYR A 114 5.25 -7.31 7.36
N ARG A 115 6.35 -7.45 8.09
CA ARG A 115 6.79 -6.48 9.10
C ARG A 115 7.91 -5.60 8.56
N MET A 116 7.68 -4.27 8.63
CA MET A 116 8.68 -3.26 8.30
C MET A 116 9.23 -2.59 9.55
N LEU A 117 10.54 -2.32 9.55
CA LEU A 117 11.21 -1.59 10.60
C LEU A 117 10.94 -0.09 10.47
N CYS A 118 10.28 0.48 11.48
CA CYS A 118 10.22 1.91 11.69
C CYS A 118 11.49 2.41 12.37
N ARG A 119 11.84 3.67 12.13
CA ARG A 119 13.02 4.30 12.74
C ARG A 119 12.96 4.26 14.27
N ASP A 120 11.84 4.64 14.85
CA ASP A 120 11.72 4.91 16.30
C ASP A 120 10.76 3.95 17.03
N LYS A 121 9.89 3.20 16.31
CA LYS A 121 8.84 2.36 16.92
C LYS A 121 9.07 0.84 16.86
N GLY A 122 10.19 0.41 16.26
CA GLY A 122 10.41 -1.00 16.00
C GLY A 122 9.67 -1.49 14.74
N TYR A 123 9.12 -2.71 14.76
CA TYR A 123 8.41 -3.25 13.60
C TYR A 123 6.93 -2.92 13.61
N ILE A 124 6.42 -2.48 12.45
CA ILE A 124 4.99 -2.36 12.16
C ILE A 124 4.55 -3.45 11.19
N TRP A 125 3.27 -3.83 11.23
CA TRP A 125 2.67 -4.70 10.24
C TRP A 125 2.19 -3.88 9.04
N VAL A 126 2.66 -4.24 7.87
CA VAL A 126 2.29 -3.58 6.61
C VAL A 126 1.55 -4.57 5.73
N LYS A 127 0.37 -4.15 5.25
CA LYS A 127 -0.32 -4.80 4.13
C LYS A 127 -0.01 -4.02 2.87
N GLU A 128 0.66 -4.66 1.93
CA GLU A 128 1.03 -4.10 0.64
C GLU A 128 0.16 -4.69 -0.47
N THR A 129 -0.39 -3.82 -1.31
CA THR A 129 -1.03 -4.21 -2.57
C THR A 129 -0.32 -3.48 -3.69
N GLY A 130 0.25 -4.23 -4.62
CA GLY A 130 1.06 -3.67 -5.69
C GLY A 130 0.69 -4.17 -7.07
N VAL A 131 1.13 -3.41 -8.07
CA VAL A 131 0.98 -3.71 -9.49
C VAL A 131 2.34 -3.60 -10.16
N GLN A 132 2.69 -4.62 -10.95
CA GLN A 132 3.87 -4.55 -11.82
C GLN A 132 3.57 -3.70 -13.06
N THR A 133 4.48 -2.79 -13.37
CA THR A 133 4.45 -1.99 -14.60
C THR A 133 5.85 -1.81 -15.16
N VAL A 134 5.95 -1.22 -16.37
CA VAL A 134 7.23 -0.97 -17.03
C VAL A 134 7.38 0.53 -17.26
N LEU A 135 8.51 1.08 -16.82
CA LEU A 135 8.87 2.47 -17.08
C LEU A 135 9.20 2.71 -18.56
N PRO A 136 9.16 3.99 -19.04
CA PRO A 136 9.50 4.31 -20.43
C PRO A 136 10.91 3.89 -20.88
N ASN A 137 11.84 3.69 -19.94
CA ASN A 137 13.19 3.19 -20.19
C ASN A 137 13.28 1.65 -20.27
N GLY A 138 12.16 0.94 -20.13
CA GLY A 138 12.08 -0.52 -20.18
C GLY A 138 12.31 -1.24 -18.85
N GLU A 139 12.56 -0.52 -17.76
CA GLU A 139 12.74 -1.11 -16.42
C GLU A 139 11.39 -1.53 -15.82
N SER A 140 11.35 -2.72 -15.21
CA SER A 140 10.19 -3.24 -14.49
C SER A 140 10.17 -2.70 -13.07
N VAL A 141 9.03 -2.14 -12.65
CA VAL A 141 8.81 -1.62 -11.30
C VAL A 141 7.53 -2.16 -10.70
N LEU A 142 7.48 -2.17 -9.37
CA LEU A 142 6.31 -2.45 -8.56
C LEU A 142 5.81 -1.11 -7.99
N VAL A 143 4.57 -0.76 -8.31
CA VAL A 143 3.87 0.41 -7.74
C VAL A 143 2.93 -0.10 -6.67
N SER A 144 3.17 0.27 -5.43
CA SER A 144 2.52 -0.34 -4.27
C SER A 144 1.83 0.69 -3.39
N LEU A 145 0.67 0.30 -2.86
CA LEU A 145 -0.01 0.93 -1.75
C LEU A 145 0.26 0.12 -0.48
N CYS A 146 0.79 0.78 0.53
CA CYS A 146 1.14 0.19 1.82
C CYS A 146 0.23 0.73 2.92
N LEU A 147 -0.41 -0.15 3.68
CA LEU A 147 -1.27 0.19 4.82
C LEU A 147 -0.60 -0.28 6.10
N ASP A 148 -0.53 0.58 7.11
CA ASP A 148 -0.20 0.16 8.47
C ASP A 148 -1.42 -0.54 9.08
N ILE A 149 -1.29 -1.83 9.33
CA ILE A 149 -2.32 -2.68 9.93
C ILE A 149 -1.96 -3.15 11.34
N THR A 150 -0.96 -2.53 11.97
CA THR A 150 -0.46 -2.93 13.29
C THR A 150 -1.58 -2.97 14.33
N GLY A 151 -2.35 -1.90 14.44
CA GLY A 151 -3.47 -1.86 15.37
C GLY A 151 -4.56 -2.91 15.08
N GLN A 152 -4.78 -3.27 13.82
CA GLN A 152 -5.72 -4.32 13.45
C GLN A 152 -5.22 -5.70 13.88
N VAL A 153 -3.93 -5.99 13.65
CA VAL A 153 -3.30 -7.26 14.05
C VAL A 153 -3.26 -7.40 15.57
N GLU A 154 -2.90 -6.33 16.28
CA GLU A 154 -2.88 -6.33 17.76
C GLU A 154 -4.27 -6.55 18.36
N ALA A 155 -5.29 -5.86 17.87
CA ALA A 155 -6.68 -6.03 18.33
C ALA A 155 -7.19 -7.46 18.05
N GLN A 156 -6.84 -8.04 16.91
CA GLN A 156 -7.20 -9.41 16.59
C GLN A 156 -6.53 -10.42 17.53
N ALA A 157 -5.23 -10.24 17.81
CA ALA A 157 -4.48 -11.10 18.73
C ALA A 157 -5.02 -11.00 20.18
N GLU A 158 -5.43 -9.81 20.61
CA GLU A 158 -6.05 -9.61 21.92
C GLU A 158 -7.39 -10.37 22.00
N LEU A 159 -8.24 -10.27 21.01
CA LEU A 159 -9.51 -11.01 20.95
C LEU A 159 -9.27 -12.53 20.98
N GLU A 160 -8.33 -13.02 20.21
CA GLU A 160 -7.99 -14.45 20.18
C GLU A 160 -7.46 -14.93 21.55
N SER A 161 -6.68 -14.11 22.25
CA SER A 161 -6.17 -14.44 23.57
C SER A 161 -7.28 -14.57 24.63
N ILE A 162 -8.31 -13.72 24.51
CA ILE A 162 -9.49 -13.78 25.40
C ILE A 162 -10.30 -15.05 25.12
N VAL A 163 -10.48 -15.42 23.85
CA VAL A 163 -11.26 -16.62 23.47
C VAL A 163 -10.54 -17.91 23.86
N GLN A 164 -9.20 -17.93 23.80
CA GLN A 164 -8.39 -19.11 24.10
C GLN A 164 -8.03 -19.25 25.58
N CYS A 165 -8.49 -18.35 26.47
CA CYS A 165 -8.20 -18.45 27.89
C CYS A 165 -8.96 -19.63 28.52
N PRO A 166 -8.28 -20.75 28.89
CA PRO A 166 -8.97 -21.96 29.31
C PRO A 166 -9.54 -21.90 30.73
N MET A 167 -9.33 -20.79 31.43
CA MET A 167 -9.72 -20.61 32.85
C MET A 167 -10.78 -19.53 33.09
N GLY A 168 -11.34 -18.90 32.05
CA GLY A 168 -12.33 -17.83 32.18
C GLY A 168 -13.52 -18.06 31.27
N GLY A 169 -14.72 -17.99 31.82
CA GLY A 169 -15.94 -17.87 31.03
C GLY A 169 -16.07 -16.44 30.48
N ILE A 170 -16.30 -16.28 29.18
CA ILE A 170 -16.69 -15.00 28.60
C ILE A 170 -18.19 -14.86 28.85
N PHE A 171 -18.57 -13.78 29.55
CA PHE A 171 -19.98 -13.46 29.74
C PHE A 171 -20.26 -12.03 29.28
N ARG A 172 -21.44 -11.81 28.78
CA ARG A 172 -21.97 -10.49 28.47
C ARG A 172 -22.99 -10.12 29.55
N ALA A 173 -22.81 -8.98 30.19
CA ALA A 173 -23.75 -8.45 31.17
C ALA A 173 -24.37 -7.15 30.65
N ARG A 174 -25.66 -6.94 30.94
CA ARG A 174 -26.31 -5.64 30.73
C ARG A 174 -25.88 -4.71 31.86
N MET A 175 -25.56 -3.45 31.55
CA MET A 175 -25.30 -2.43 32.53
C MET A 175 -26.64 -1.91 33.16
N ASP A 176 -27.32 -2.78 33.90
CA ASP A 176 -28.43 -2.44 34.78
C ASP A 176 -27.98 -2.57 36.24
N ARG A 177 -28.87 -2.27 37.16
CA ARG A 177 -28.55 -2.32 38.60
C ARG A 177 -28.13 -3.70 39.11
N ASP A 178 -28.51 -4.76 38.40
CA ASP A 178 -28.34 -6.16 38.80
C ASP A 178 -27.28 -6.89 37.99
N PHE A 179 -26.57 -6.20 37.05
CA PHE A 179 -25.59 -6.80 36.12
C PHE A 179 -26.11 -8.07 35.46
N THR A 180 -27.29 -8.00 34.89
CA THR A 180 -27.97 -9.16 34.30
C THR A 180 -27.10 -9.81 33.21
N LEU A 181 -26.78 -11.09 33.40
CA LEU A 181 -26.02 -11.88 32.41
C LEU A 181 -26.87 -12.07 31.15
N ILE A 182 -26.27 -11.79 30.02
CA ILE A 182 -26.84 -12.02 28.69
C ILE A 182 -25.90 -12.98 28.00
N TYR A 183 -26.29 -14.20 27.78
CA TYR A 183 -25.49 -15.23 27.08
C TYR A 183 -25.08 -14.82 25.68
#